data_e883d7705f021aaf731d0f627a3e3e02
#
_entry.id   e883d7705f021aaf731d0f627a3e3e02
#
_cell.length_a   1.000
_cell.length_b   1.000
_cell.length_c   1.000
_cell.angle_alpha   90.00
_cell.angle_beta   90.00
_cell.angle_gamma   90.00
#
_symmetry.space_group_name_H-M   'P 1'
#
loop_
_entity.id
_entity.type
_entity.pdbx_description
1 polymer ?
#
loop_
_entity_poly.entity_id
_entity_poly.type
_entity_poly.pdbx_seq_one_letter_code
_entity_poly.pdbx_strand_id
1 'polypeptide(L)'
;REFLKTIYADWFRIFVATPIPGSEMHETVLKNGGYREAPIKGNYKRAIIETPDMSPEYIQFMTYYMNIELNFVFNANMRLGRYKTALEGFKNVINVKPDHLIAHYYTYKCLDALGQKMSAKAHLREAELIIRQTDFWNVYIEDFDIGLSIPQKLTT
;
A
#
# COMPACT_ATOMS: atom_id res chain seq x y z
N ARG A 1 -3.16 11.78 7.68
CA ARG A 1 -3.72 10.93 6.63
C ARG A 1 -4.71 11.73 5.77
N GLU A 2 -5.75 12.34 6.33
CA GLU A 2 -6.76 13.10 5.57
C GLU A 2 -6.16 14.28 4.80
N PHE A 3 -5.21 15.00 5.39
CA PHE A 3 -4.48 16.08 4.70
C PHE A 3 -3.80 15.59 3.40
N LEU A 4 -3.18 14.40 3.42
CA LEU A 4 -2.50 13.86 2.23
C LEU A 4 -3.48 13.55 1.08
N LYS A 5 -4.74 13.23 1.37
CA LYS A 5 -5.78 13.00 0.36
C LYS A 5 -6.16 14.29 -0.40
N THR A 6 -5.89 15.45 0.18
CA THR A 6 -6.16 16.74 -0.47
C THR A 6 -5.06 17.16 -1.44
N ILE A 7 -3.88 16.53 -1.36
CA ILE A 7 -2.73 16.86 -2.18
C ILE A 7 -2.82 16.16 -3.54
N TYR A 8 -2.55 16.90 -4.60
CA TYR A 8 -2.45 16.38 -5.98
C TYR A 8 -0.98 16.01 -6.28
N ALA A 9 -0.60 14.79 -5.95
CA ALA A 9 0.71 14.23 -6.28
C ALA A 9 0.53 12.99 -7.17
N ASP A 10 1.48 12.77 -8.08
CA ASP A 10 1.45 11.59 -8.95
C ASP A 10 1.63 10.30 -8.15
N TRP A 11 2.49 10.35 -7.12
CA TRP A 11 2.80 9.21 -6.26
C TRP A 11 3.31 9.66 -4.90
N PHE A 12 2.84 9.01 -3.83
CA PHE A 12 3.34 9.19 -2.48
C PHE A 12 4.35 8.10 -2.12
N ARG A 13 5.35 8.46 -1.33
CA ARG A 13 6.27 7.50 -0.71
C ARG A 13 6.20 7.66 0.80
N ILE A 14 5.47 6.77 1.44
CA ILE A 14 5.35 6.71 2.89
C ILE A 14 6.33 5.65 3.40
N PHE A 15 7.21 6.05 4.30
CA PHE A 15 8.25 5.20 4.85
C PHE A 15 8.19 5.15 6.37
N VAL A 16 8.71 4.07 6.94
CA VAL A 16 8.99 3.99 8.36
C VAL A 16 10.14 4.93 8.68
N ALA A 17 9.95 5.82 9.67
CA ALA A 17 11.06 6.64 10.19
C ALA A 17 12.01 5.76 10.98
N THR A 18 13.30 5.78 10.61
CA THR A 18 14.35 5.04 11.31
C THR A 18 15.25 6.01 12.02
N PRO A 19 15.43 5.91 13.36
CA PRO A 19 16.34 6.76 14.11
C PRO A 19 17.78 6.50 13.69
N ILE A 20 18.40 7.50 13.13
CA ILE A 20 19.82 7.44 12.75
C ILE A 20 20.67 7.83 13.99
N PRO A 21 21.72 7.07 14.35
CA PRO A 21 22.62 7.42 15.45
C PRO A 21 23.07 8.88 15.37
N GLY A 22 22.95 9.61 16.48
CA GLY A 22 23.27 11.05 16.57
C GLY A 22 22.12 11.99 16.16
N SER A 23 20.97 11.47 15.71
CA SER A 23 19.77 12.29 15.50
C SER A 23 18.99 12.50 16.81
N GLU A 24 18.26 13.61 16.91
CA GLU A 24 17.37 13.89 18.06
C GLU A 24 16.35 12.74 18.30
N MET A 25 15.84 12.15 17.22
CA MET A 25 14.95 11.00 17.30
C MET A 25 15.65 9.81 17.98
N HIS A 26 16.91 9.53 17.62
CA HIS A 26 17.68 8.45 18.22
C HIS A 26 17.89 8.67 19.72
N GLU A 27 18.34 9.86 20.11
CA GLU A 27 18.54 10.20 21.52
C GLU A 27 17.24 10.12 22.34
N THR A 28 16.13 10.58 21.77
CA THR A 28 14.80 10.51 22.40
C THR A 28 14.37 9.06 22.61
N VAL A 29 14.56 8.20 21.62
CA VAL A 29 14.20 6.77 21.71
C VAL A 29 15.07 6.05 22.72
N LEU A 30 16.40 6.34 22.74
CA LEU A 30 17.31 5.78 23.75
C LEU A 30 16.88 6.17 25.16
N LYS A 31 16.61 7.45 25.38
CA LYS A 31 16.22 7.98 26.71
C LYS A 31 14.93 7.35 27.22
N ASN A 32 13.99 7.05 26.33
CA ASN A 32 12.68 6.50 26.68
C ASN A 32 12.64 4.95 26.65
N GLY A 33 13.76 4.28 26.30
CA GLY A 33 13.81 2.82 26.21
C GLY A 33 12.94 2.23 25.09
N GLY A 34 12.65 3.01 24.04
CA GLY A 34 11.68 2.64 23.00
C GLY A 34 12.19 1.75 21.87
N TYR A 35 13.42 1.24 21.94
CA TYR A 35 13.93 0.29 20.97
C TYR A 35 13.48 -1.13 21.27
N ARG A 36 12.79 -1.78 20.34
CA ARG A 36 12.47 -3.21 20.36
C ARG A 36 13.58 -4.08 19.79
N GLU A 37 14.35 -3.53 18.86
CA GLU A 37 15.47 -4.17 18.21
C GLU A 37 16.66 -3.21 18.08
N ALA A 38 17.86 -3.77 17.85
CA ALA A 38 19.05 -2.95 17.64
C ALA A 38 18.86 -1.98 16.48
N PRO A 39 19.31 -0.71 16.59
CA PRO A 39 19.12 0.33 15.56
C PRO A 39 19.54 -0.08 14.15
N ILE A 40 20.60 -0.88 14.03
CA ILE A 40 21.11 -1.39 12.75
C ILE A 40 20.09 -2.26 11.98
N LYS A 41 19.08 -2.82 12.65
CA LYS A 41 18.05 -3.63 12.03
C LYS A 41 16.91 -2.82 11.44
N GLY A 42 16.80 -1.54 11.79
CA GLY A 42 15.79 -0.63 11.26
C GLY A 42 16.06 -0.25 9.83
N ASN A 43 15.01 -0.06 9.04
CA ASN A 43 15.08 0.49 7.69
C ASN A 43 13.73 1.09 7.31
N TYR A 44 13.65 1.68 6.12
CA TYR A 44 12.43 2.34 5.64
C TYR A 44 11.17 1.45 5.51
N LYS A 45 11.30 0.12 5.71
CA LYS A 45 10.18 -0.84 5.72
C LYS A 45 10.00 -1.51 7.09
N ARG A 46 11.03 -1.51 7.94
CA ARG A 46 11.03 -2.21 9.22
C ARG A 46 11.06 -1.22 10.38
N ALA A 47 9.95 -1.15 11.11
CA ALA A 47 9.89 -0.41 12.36
C ALA A 47 10.61 -1.18 13.47
N ILE A 48 11.35 -0.45 14.28
CA ILE A 48 12.12 -0.99 15.42
C ILE A 48 11.86 -0.20 16.71
N ILE A 49 10.97 0.79 16.63
CA ILE A 49 10.60 1.63 17.76
C ILE A 49 9.20 1.25 18.22
N GLU A 50 9.05 1.23 19.53
CA GLU A 50 7.76 1.18 20.19
C GLU A 50 7.51 2.44 20.99
N THR A 51 6.29 2.92 20.98
CA THR A 51 5.80 3.98 21.83
C THR A 51 4.59 3.48 22.62
N PRO A 52 4.14 4.17 23.70
CA PRO A 52 2.92 3.78 24.41
C PRO A 52 1.70 3.60 23.51
N ASP A 53 1.64 4.33 22.39
CA ASP A 53 0.47 4.37 21.50
C ASP A 53 0.64 3.55 20.22
N MET A 54 1.87 3.14 19.87
CA MET A 54 2.16 2.50 18.58
C MET A 54 3.21 1.40 18.69
N SER A 55 2.84 0.17 18.30
CA SER A 55 3.79 -0.93 18.14
C SER A 55 4.52 -0.87 16.78
N PRO A 56 5.69 -1.51 16.64
CA PRO A 56 6.38 -1.65 15.36
C PRO A 56 5.50 -2.27 14.27
N GLU A 57 4.70 -3.28 14.61
CA GLU A 57 3.79 -3.97 13.69
C GLU A 57 2.70 -3.03 13.19
N TYR A 58 2.12 -2.22 14.09
CA TYR A 58 1.12 -1.21 13.72
C TYR A 58 1.72 -0.14 12.80
N ILE A 59 2.91 0.35 13.09
CA ILE A 59 3.61 1.33 12.25
C ILE A 59 3.86 0.76 10.85
N GLN A 60 4.33 -0.48 10.74
CA GLN A 60 4.57 -1.15 9.46
C GLN A 60 3.26 -1.36 8.67
N PHE A 61 2.23 -1.85 9.35
CA PHE A 61 0.90 -2.02 8.76
C PHE A 61 0.36 -0.68 8.24
N MET A 62 0.34 0.36 9.07
CA MET A 62 -0.18 1.67 8.68
C MET A 62 0.64 2.33 7.57
N THR A 63 1.96 2.13 7.56
CA THR A 63 2.82 2.61 6.47
C THR A 63 2.40 1.98 5.13
N TYR A 64 2.19 0.67 5.10
CA TYR A 64 1.75 -0.01 3.89
C TYR A 64 0.31 0.36 3.53
N TYR A 65 -0.59 0.40 4.51
CA TYR A 65 -1.99 0.79 4.35
C TYR A 65 -2.12 2.18 3.71
N MET A 66 -1.37 3.17 4.22
CA MET A 66 -1.38 4.53 3.65
C MET A 66 -0.81 4.58 2.23
N ASN A 67 0.22 3.76 1.92
CA ASN A 67 0.72 3.65 0.55
C ASN A 67 -0.34 3.10 -0.41
N ILE A 68 -1.12 2.10 0.02
CA ILE A 68 -2.27 1.57 -0.77
C ILE A 68 -3.34 2.65 -0.91
N GLU A 69 -3.77 3.23 0.19
CA GLU A 69 -4.85 4.23 0.20
C GLU A 69 -4.54 5.41 -0.73
N LEU A 70 -3.36 6.03 -0.57
CA LEU A 70 -3.03 7.27 -1.27
C LEU A 70 -2.64 7.06 -2.74
N ASN A 71 -1.96 5.94 -3.03
CA ASN A 71 -1.45 5.70 -4.38
C ASN A 71 -2.43 4.97 -5.30
N PHE A 72 -3.42 4.28 -4.74
CA PHE A 72 -4.41 3.54 -5.54
C PHE A 72 -5.81 4.09 -5.32
N VAL A 73 -6.34 4.03 -4.09
CA VAL A 73 -7.73 4.39 -3.80
C VAL A 73 -7.99 5.89 -4.03
N PHE A 74 -7.13 6.75 -3.47
CA PHE A 74 -7.19 8.22 -3.61
C PHE A 74 -6.21 8.76 -4.65
N ASN A 75 -5.78 7.94 -5.61
CA ASN A 75 -4.84 8.36 -6.64
C ASN A 75 -5.30 9.63 -7.37
N ALA A 76 -4.48 10.68 -7.33
CA ALA A 76 -4.84 11.99 -7.89
C ALA A 76 -5.08 11.93 -9.40
N ASN A 77 -4.29 11.16 -10.14
CA ASN A 77 -4.44 11.03 -11.59
C ASN A 77 -5.75 10.30 -11.96
N MET A 78 -6.15 9.28 -11.19
CA MET A 78 -7.46 8.63 -11.37
C MET A 78 -8.61 9.63 -11.15
N ARG A 79 -8.56 10.41 -10.08
CA ARG A 79 -9.56 11.42 -9.74
C ARG A 79 -9.68 12.53 -10.77
N LEU A 80 -8.58 12.87 -11.46
CA LEU A 80 -8.51 13.87 -12.52
C LEU A 80 -8.79 13.28 -13.92
N GLY A 81 -9.14 12.00 -14.04
CA GLY A 81 -9.35 11.35 -15.34
C GLY A 81 -8.06 11.13 -16.16
N ARG A 82 -6.88 11.30 -15.54
CA ARG A 82 -5.57 11.11 -16.20
C ARG A 82 -5.17 9.64 -16.18
N TYR A 83 -6.03 8.79 -16.75
CA TYR A 83 -5.89 7.32 -16.65
C TYR A 83 -4.58 6.78 -17.27
N LYS A 84 -4.01 7.43 -18.28
CA LYS A 84 -2.72 7.01 -18.85
C LYS A 84 -1.58 7.16 -17.84
N THR A 85 -1.50 8.31 -17.17
CA THR A 85 -0.48 8.58 -16.15
C THR A 85 -0.63 7.63 -14.93
N ALA A 86 -1.86 7.44 -14.45
CA ALA A 86 -2.13 6.49 -13.38
C ALA A 86 -1.71 5.06 -13.75
N LEU A 87 -2.05 4.63 -14.98
CA LEU A 87 -1.72 3.31 -15.52
C LEU A 87 -0.20 3.03 -15.52
N GLU A 88 0.62 4.01 -15.88
CA GLU A 88 2.08 3.88 -15.84
C GLU A 88 2.57 3.58 -14.41
N GLY A 89 2.07 4.31 -13.41
CA GLY A 89 2.38 4.09 -12.02
C GLY A 89 1.98 2.68 -11.56
N PHE A 90 0.78 2.22 -11.88
CA PHE A 90 0.30 0.89 -11.48
C PHE A 90 1.08 -0.24 -12.17
N LYS A 91 1.40 -0.09 -13.46
CA LYS A 91 2.25 -1.04 -14.18
C LYS A 91 3.66 -1.13 -13.59
N ASN A 92 4.25 -0.02 -13.15
CA ASN A 92 5.54 -0.04 -12.47
C ASN A 92 5.48 -0.86 -11.17
N VAL A 93 4.37 -0.80 -10.43
CA VAL A 93 4.19 -1.65 -9.25
C VAL A 93 4.08 -3.13 -9.65
N ILE A 94 3.31 -3.47 -10.67
CA ILE A 94 3.18 -4.85 -11.17
C ILE A 94 4.52 -5.39 -11.64
N ASN A 95 5.35 -4.59 -12.32
CA ASN A 95 6.67 -5.00 -12.77
C ASN A 95 7.60 -5.41 -11.61
N VAL A 96 7.48 -4.73 -10.45
CA VAL A 96 8.29 -5.02 -9.26
C VAL A 96 7.66 -6.15 -8.43
N LYS A 97 6.33 -6.19 -8.35
CA LYS A 97 5.55 -7.15 -7.57
C LYS A 97 4.37 -7.67 -8.41
N PRO A 98 4.59 -8.73 -9.21
CA PRO A 98 3.57 -9.26 -10.12
C PRO A 98 2.31 -9.78 -9.43
N ASP A 99 2.39 -10.16 -8.16
CA ASP A 99 1.28 -10.62 -7.31
C ASP A 99 0.62 -9.48 -6.52
N HIS A 100 0.73 -8.22 -6.98
CA HIS A 100 0.14 -7.08 -6.30
C HIS A 100 -1.33 -6.87 -6.73
N LEU A 101 -2.27 -7.50 -6.00
CA LEU A 101 -3.71 -7.50 -6.32
C LEU A 101 -4.25 -6.09 -6.62
N ILE A 102 -3.99 -5.13 -5.73
CA ILE A 102 -4.52 -3.76 -5.84
C ILE A 102 -4.01 -3.08 -7.11
N ALA A 103 -2.74 -3.31 -7.49
CA ALA A 103 -2.19 -2.74 -8.72
C ALA A 103 -2.87 -3.34 -9.97
N HIS A 104 -3.15 -4.63 -9.99
CA HIS A 104 -3.91 -5.27 -11.06
C HIS A 104 -5.34 -4.72 -11.15
N TYR A 105 -6.03 -4.59 -10.03
CA TYR A 105 -7.40 -4.05 -10.00
C TYR A 105 -7.46 -2.61 -10.52
N TYR A 106 -6.56 -1.72 -10.09
CA TYR A 106 -6.55 -0.33 -10.57
C TYR A 106 -6.02 -0.20 -11.99
N THR A 107 -5.13 -1.09 -12.43
CA THR A 107 -4.76 -1.22 -13.85
C THR A 107 -5.97 -1.60 -14.71
N TYR A 108 -6.78 -2.56 -14.26
CA TYR A 108 -8.06 -2.89 -14.89
C TYR A 108 -8.94 -1.64 -15.02
N LYS A 109 -9.15 -0.89 -13.94
CA LYS A 109 -10.00 0.33 -13.98
C LYS A 109 -9.50 1.37 -14.96
N CYS A 110 -8.18 1.60 -15.04
CA CYS A 110 -7.59 2.52 -16.00
C CYS A 110 -7.81 2.05 -17.46
N LEU A 111 -7.51 0.79 -17.74
CA LEU A 111 -7.65 0.21 -19.07
C LEU A 111 -9.11 0.20 -19.53
N ASP A 112 -10.03 -0.07 -18.62
CA ASP A 112 -11.47 -0.05 -18.89
C ASP A 112 -11.94 1.36 -19.27
N ALA A 113 -11.53 2.38 -18.51
CA ALA A 113 -11.80 3.79 -18.79
C ALA A 113 -11.18 4.26 -20.11
N LEU A 114 -10.05 3.68 -20.53
CA LEU A 114 -9.38 3.96 -21.81
C LEU A 114 -9.96 3.14 -22.97
N GLY A 115 -11.02 2.33 -22.76
CA GLY A 115 -11.65 1.51 -23.80
C GLY A 115 -10.88 0.23 -24.15
N GLN A 116 -9.79 -0.10 -23.48
CA GLN A 116 -8.96 -1.27 -23.73
C GLN A 116 -9.51 -2.53 -23.04
N LYS A 117 -10.73 -2.91 -23.40
CA LYS A 117 -11.54 -3.93 -22.70
C LYS A 117 -10.88 -5.31 -22.57
N MET A 118 -10.14 -5.77 -23.58
CA MET A 118 -9.48 -7.08 -23.53
C MET A 118 -8.35 -7.10 -22.49
N SER A 119 -7.48 -6.09 -22.52
CA SER A 119 -6.39 -5.94 -21.53
C SER A 119 -6.94 -5.70 -20.12
N ALA A 120 -8.00 -4.91 -20.00
CA ALA A 120 -8.69 -4.68 -18.73
C ALA A 120 -9.15 -6.00 -18.10
N LYS A 121 -9.86 -6.85 -18.86
CA LYS A 121 -10.32 -8.16 -18.38
C LYS A 121 -9.19 -9.07 -17.95
N ALA A 122 -8.03 -9.04 -18.62
CA ALA A 122 -6.86 -9.83 -18.24
C ALA A 122 -6.36 -9.44 -16.84
N HIS A 123 -6.23 -8.14 -16.56
CA HIS A 123 -5.82 -7.67 -15.24
C HIS A 123 -6.86 -7.92 -14.14
N LEU A 124 -8.16 -7.84 -14.44
CA LEU A 124 -9.20 -8.20 -13.49
C LEU A 124 -9.11 -9.69 -13.10
N ARG A 125 -8.96 -10.59 -14.09
CA ARG A 125 -8.77 -12.02 -13.84
C ARG A 125 -7.54 -12.30 -12.99
N GLU A 126 -6.44 -11.59 -13.23
CA GLU A 126 -5.22 -11.74 -12.41
C GLU A 126 -5.49 -11.34 -10.95
N ALA A 127 -6.18 -10.22 -10.70
CA ALA A 127 -6.58 -9.84 -9.34
C ALA A 127 -7.47 -10.91 -8.69
N GLU A 128 -8.41 -11.51 -9.44
CA GLU A 128 -9.28 -12.61 -8.97
C GLU A 128 -8.52 -13.91 -8.71
N LEU A 129 -7.41 -14.16 -9.39
CA LEU A 129 -6.53 -15.30 -9.10
C LEU A 129 -5.71 -15.07 -7.83
N ILE A 130 -5.13 -13.87 -7.68
CA ILE A 130 -4.30 -13.51 -6.51
C ILE A 130 -5.11 -13.60 -5.21
N ILE A 131 -6.36 -13.11 -5.19
CA ILE A 131 -7.20 -13.14 -3.98
C ILE A 131 -7.48 -14.58 -3.48
N ARG A 132 -7.45 -15.57 -4.37
CA ARG A 132 -7.66 -16.98 -4.01
C ARG A 132 -6.42 -17.62 -3.38
N GLN A 133 -5.25 -17.00 -3.55
CA GLN A 133 -3.96 -17.54 -3.11
C GLN A 133 -3.56 -17.07 -1.72
N THR A 134 -4.09 -15.92 -1.25
CA THR A 134 -3.69 -15.32 0.02
C THR A 134 -4.77 -14.42 0.61
N ASP A 135 -4.91 -14.46 1.94
CA ASP A 135 -5.81 -13.58 2.68
C ASP A 135 -5.21 -12.19 2.94
N PHE A 136 -3.96 -11.98 2.54
CA PHE A 136 -3.24 -10.72 2.79
C PHE A 136 -3.99 -9.48 2.30
N TRP A 137 -4.72 -9.60 1.21
CA TRP A 137 -5.43 -8.49 0.59
C TRP A 137 -6.83 -8.21 1.16
N ASN A 138 -7.39 -9.13 1.98
CA ASN A 138 -8.78 -9.04 2.44
C ASN A 138 -9.07 -7.73 3.18
N VAL A 139 -8.21 -7.34 4.12
CA VAL A 139 -8.36 -6.09 4.88
C VAL A 139 -8.43 -4.86 3.97
N TYR A 140 -7.64 -4.82 2.89
CA TYR A 140 -7.65 -3.69 1.95
C TYR A 140 -8.88 -3.71 1.05
N ILE A 141 -9.37 -4.89 0.69
CA ILE A 141 -10.58 -5.06 -0.13
C ILE A 141 -11.80 -4.60 0.67
N GLU A 142 -11.92 -5.02 1.92
CA GLU A 142 -13.02 -4.66 2.81
C GLU A 142 -13.00 -3.18 3.19
N ASP A 143 -11.88 -2.68 3.69
CA ASP A 143 -11.75 -1.31 4.19
C ASP A 143 -11.90 -0.25 3.08
N PHE A 144 -11.50 -0.58 1.85
CA PHE A 144 -11.56 0.35 0.73
C PHE A 144 -12.71 0.07 -0.25
N ASP A 145 -13.60 -0.85 0.09
CA ASP A 145 -14.74 -1.26 -0.76
C ASP A 145 -14.31 -1.55 -2.21
N ILE A 146 -13.25 -2.36 -2.33
CA ILE A 146 -12.74 -2.76 -3.65
C ILE A 146 -13.67 -3.83 -4.20
N GLY A 147 -14.27 -3.57 -5.35
CA GLY A 147 -15.30 -4.40 -5.98
C GLY A 147 -14.80 -5.79 -6.44
N LEU A 148 -14.15 -6.53 -5.54
CA LEU A 148 -13.73 -7.92 -5.70
C LEU A 148 -14.38 -8.76 -4.61
N SER A 149 -14.87 -9.97 -4.97
CA SER A 149 -15.45 -10.90 -4.01
C SER A 149 -14.35 -11.71 -3.31
N ILE A 150 -14.28 -11.63 -1.99
CA ILE A 150 -13.39 -12.47 -1.19
C ILE A 150 -13.94 -13.90 -1.20
N PRO A 151 -13.16 -14.91 -1.63
CA PRO A 151 -13.61 -16.30 -1.62
C PRO A 151 -13.92 -16.76 -0.20
N GLN A 152 -15.10 -17.34 0.02
CA GLN A 152 -15.40 -18.01 1.28
C GLN A 152 -14.46 -19.22 1.42
N LYS A 153 -13.71 -19.30 2.53
CA LYS A 153 -13.00 -20.54 2.86
C LYS A 153 -14.02 -21.63 3.13
N LEU A 154 -13.98 -22.71 2.35
CA LEU A 154 -14.70 -23.91 2.69
C LEU A 154 -14.16 -24.39 4.04
N THR A 155 -14.96 -24.25 5.09
CA THR A 155 -14.70 -24.90 6.38
C THR A 155 -14.76 -26.40 6.14
N THR A 156 -13.58 -27.03 6.07
CA THR A 156 -13.41 -28.47 6.13
C THR A 156 -13.47 -28.95 7.57
#